data_10c5f6263039b5c306d1870354285c05
#
_entry.id   10c5f6263039b5c306d1870354285c05
#
_cell.length_a   1.000
_cell.length_b   1.000
_cell.length_c   1.000
_cell.angle_alpha   90.00
_cell.angle_beta   90.00
_cell.angle_gamma   90.00
#
_symmetry.space_group_name_H-M   'P 1'
#
loop_
_entity.id
_entity.type
_entity.pdbx_description
1 polymer ?
#
loop_
_entity_poly.entity_id
_entity_poly.type
_entity_poly.pdbx_seq_one_letter_code
_entity_poly.pdbx_strand_id
1 'polypeptide(L)'
;MKNPIIAAVAFDGISPFHLSVPCLVFGADRTRLGLPRFDFRVCAMEEGPIHTDAGLSIVVPHDLSALNEADIVIIPSWKDLDAPLAAPFK
;
A
#
# COMPACT_ATOMS: atom_id res chain seq x y z
N MET A 1 -14.36 -18.16 -7.25
CA MET A 1 -14.29 -16.74 -7.60
C MET A 1 -12.96 -16.16 -7.15
N LYS A 2 -12.44 -15.27 -7.95
CA LYS A 2 -11.17 -14.63 -7.67
C LYS A 2 -11.36 -13.55 -6.60
N ASN A 3 -10.44 -13.49 -5.64
CA ASN A 3 -10.48 -12.42 -4.64
C ASN A 3 -10.12 -11.09 -5.29
N PRO A 4 -10.77 -9.99 -4.89
CA PRO A 4 -10.38 -8.67 -5.39
C PRO A 4 -8.94 -8.36 -5.02
N ILE A 5 -8.22 -7.73 -5.93
CA ILE A 5 -6.84 -7.30 -5.71
C ILE A 5 -6.83 -5.85 -5.27
N ILE A 6 -6.33 -5.62 -4.06
CA ILE A 6 -6.23 -4.29 -3.44
C ILE A 6 -4.75 -3.96 -3.33
N ALA A 7 -4.33 -2.89 -3.96
CA ALA A 7 -2.93 -2.44 -3.90
C ALA A 7 -2.84 -1.16 -3.09
N ALA A 8 -1.98 -1.14 -2.08
CA ALA A 8 -1.69 0.06 -1.30
C ALA A 8 -0.29 0.53 -1.64
N VAL A 9 -0.15 1.83 -1.87
CA VAL A 9 1.12 2.43 -2.32
C VAL A 9 1.88 2.97 -1.12
N ALA A 10 3.14 2.54 -0.97
CA ALA A 10 4.05 3.02 0.06
C ALA A 10 5.17 3.83 -0.58
N PHE A 11 5.72 4.76 0.16
CA PHE A 11 6.77 5.67 -0.32
C PHE A 11 7.66 6.09 0.83
N ASP A 12 8.87 6.56 0.52
CA ASP A 12 9.79 7.07 1.55
C ASP A 12 9.15 8.24 2.30
N GLY A 13 9.23 8.19 3.62
CA GLY A 13 8.65 9.19 4.50
C GLY A 13 7.24 8.90 4.93
N ILE A 14 6.67 7.75 4.52
CA ILE A 14 5.30 7.40 4.89
C ILE A 14 5.17 7.19 6.40
N SER A 15 4.03 7.60 6.94
CA SER A 15 3.71 7.31 8.33
C SER A 15 3.31 5.84 8.48
N PRO A 16 3.94 5.08 9.39
CA PRO A 16 3.55 3.69 9.61
C PRO A 16 2.10 3.58 10.04
N PHE A 17 1.58 4.56 10.75
CA PHE A 17 0.18 4.59 11.16
C PHE A 17 -0.75 4.59 9.94
N HIS A 18 -0.49 5.47 8.99
CA HIS A 18 -1.32 5.56 7.79
C HIS A 18 -1.25 4.30 6.94
N LEU A 19 -0.06 3.71 6.83
CA LEU A 19 0.10 2.47 6.07
C LEU A 19 -0.59 1.30 6.76
N SER A 20 -0.61 1.29 8.09
CA SER A 20 -1.20 0.18 8.84
C SER A 20 -2.71 0.06 8.63
N VAL A 21 -3.39 1.15 8.33
CA VAL A 21 -4.85 1.14 8.19
C VAL A 21 -5.30 0.20 7.07
N PRO A 22 -4.84 0.36 5.81
CA PRO A 22 -5.24 -0.60 4.78
C PRO A 22 -4.71 -2.01 5.03
N CYS A 23 -3.52 -2.14 5.64
CA CYS A 23 -3.01 -3.46 5.99
C CYS A 23 -3.93 -4.17 6.97
N LEU A 24 -4.44 -3.45 7.95
CA LEU A 24 -5.34 -4.02 8.94
C LEU A 24 -6.69 -4.36 8.32
N VAL A 25 -7.22 -3.48 7.49
CA VAL A 25 -8.56 -3.64 6.92
C VAL A 25 -8.58 -4.75 5.87
N PHE A 26 -7.59 -4.79 4.98
CA PHE A 26 -7.62 -5.68 3.82
C PHE A 26 -6.61 -6.82 3.88
N GLY A 27 -5.58 -6.69 4.69
CA GLY A 27 -4.47 -7.66 4.69
C GLY A 27 -4.70 -8.86 5.59
N ALA A 28 -5.58 -8.76 6.58
CA ALA A 28 -5.84 -9.84 7.50
C ALA A 28 -6.95 -10.74 6.97
N ASP A 29 -6.77 -12.06 7.12
CA ASP A 29 -7.79 -13.03 6.74
C ASP A 29 -8.82 -13.11 7.85
N ARG A 30 -10.04 -12.66 7.57
CA ARG A 30 -11.16 -12.71 8.49
C ARG A 30 -12.32 -13.53 7.95
N THR A 31 -12.03 -14.49 7.07
CA THR A 31 -13.07 -15.31 6.45
C THR A 31 -13.86 -16.10 7.48
N ARG A 32 -13.21 -16.48 8.59
CA ARG A 32 -13.92 -17.18 9.68
C ARG A 32 -14.99 -16.32 10.34
N LEU A 33 -14.94 -15.01 10.15
CA LEU A 33 -15.95 -14.09 10.67
C LEU A 33 -17.01 -13.76 9.63
N GLY A 34 -16.99 -14.45 8.50
CA GLY A 34 -17.93 -14.21 7.42
C GLY A 34 -17.56 -13.04 6.52
N LEU A 35 -16.37 -12.49 6.69
CA LEU A 35 -15.92 -11.36 5.88
C LEU A 35 -15.18 -11.84 4.63
N PRO A 36 -15.23 -11.06 3.54
CA PRO A 36 -14.53 -11.46 2.32
C PRO A 36 -13.02 -11.41 2.52
N ARG A 37 -12.33 -12.21 1.72
CA ARG A 37 -10.87 -12.17 1.65
C ARG A 37 -10.45 -11.35 0.44
N PHE A 38 -9.39 -10.56 0.62
CA PHE A 38 -8.81 -9.74 -0.44
C PHE A 38 -7.39 -10.23 -0.74
N ASP A 39 -6.98 -10.11 -1.99
CA ASP A 39 -5.57 -10.24 -2.37
C ASP A 39 -4.94 -8.87 -2.15
N PHE A 40 -4.38 -8.66 -0.96
CA PHE A 40 -3.85 -7.36 -0.58
C PHE A 40 -2.37 -7.31 -0.87
N ARG A 41 -1.95 -6.28 -1.60
CA ARG A 41 -0.56 -6.10 -2.00
C ARG A 41 -0.10 -4.70 -1.63
N VAL A 42 1.07 -4.60 -0.97
CA VAL A 42 1.71 -3.32 -0.73
C VAL A 42 2.79 -3.16 -1.79
N CYS A 43 2.77 -2.05 -2.51
CA CYS A 43 3.76 -1.76 -3.53
C CYS A 43 4.48 -0.47 -3.22
N ALA A 44 5.75 -0.40 -3.60
CA ALA A 44 6.61 0.73 -3.29
C ALA A 44 6.83 1.60 -4.51
N MET A 45 6.87 2.91 -4.30
CA MET A 45 7.24 3.86 -5.34
C MET A 45 8.73 3.85 -5.63
N GLU A 46 9.55 3.54 -4.63
CA GLU A 46 11.00 3.56 -4.73
C GLU A 46 11.56 2.14 -4.64
N GLU A 47 12.74 1.94 -5.19
CA GLU A 47 13.45 0.68 -5.04
C GLU A 47 14.05 0.53 -3.64
N GLY A 48 14.15 -0.73 -3.19
CA GLY A 48 14.74 -1.03 -1.88
C GLY A 48 13.79 -0.77 -0.74
N PRO A 49 14.29 -0.85 0.49
CA PRO A 49 13.44 -0.64 1.67
C PRO A 49 12.91 0.78 1.72
N ILE A 50 11.67 0.91 2.20
CA ILE A 50 11.03 2.19 2.41
C ILE A 50 11.41 2.69 3.81
N HIS A 51 11.81 3.95 3.92
CA HIS A 51 12.10 4.58 5.20
C HIS A 51 10.85 5.35 5.65
N THR A 52 10.39 5.08 6.85
CA THR A 52 9.21 5.76 7.39
C THR A 52 9.62 7.05 8.11
N ASP A 53 8.63 7.87 8.44
CA ASP A 53 8.87 9.08 9.22
C ASP A 53 9.07 8.80 10.71
N ALA A 54 8.99 7.54 11.13
CA ALA A 54 9.11 7.13 12.53
C ALA A 54 10.39 6.33 12.81
N GLY A 55 11.38 6.39 11.93
CA GLY A 55 12.66 5.72 12.14
C GLY A 55 12.67 4.24 11.80
N LEU A 56 11.60 3.73 11.21
CA LEU A 56 11.52 2.33 10.80
C LEU A 56 11.80 2.20 9.31
N SER A 57 12.37 1.07 8.92
CA SER A 57 12.48 0.70 7.51
C SER A 57 11.58 -0.48 7.24
N ILE A 58 10.90 -0.46 6.10
CA ILE A 58 9.94 -1.50 5.73
C ILE A 58 10.34 -2.10 4.40
N VAL A 59 10.40 -3.42 4.34
CA VAL A 59 10.61 -4.14 3.08
C VAL A 59 9.25 -4.38 2.46
N VAL A 60 9.07 -3.87 1.23
CA VAL A 60 7.81 -3.95 0.52
C VAL A 60 7.95 -4.97 -0.61
N PRO A 61 7.05 -5.97 -0.68
CA PRO A 61 7.25 -7.11 -1.59
C PRO A 61 6.97 -6.83 -3.06
N HIS A 62 6.26 -5.74 -3.38
CA HIS A 62 5.86 -5.46 -4.75
C HIS A 62 6.36 -4.09 -5.19
N ASP A 63 6.59 -3.94 -6.49
CA ASP A 63 6.84 -2.63 -7.08
C ASP A 63 5.54 -2.10 -7.69
N LEU A 64 5.63 -0.96 -8.40
CA LEU A 64 4.43 -0.33 -8.96
C LEU A 64 3.76 -1.16 -10.06
N SER A 65 4.42 -2.20 -10.57
CA SER A 65 3.77 -3.04 -11.57
C SER A 65 2.54 -3.76 -11.01
N ALA A 66 2.46 -3.92 -9.69
CA ALA A 66 1.28 -4.51 -9.05
C ALA A 66 0.02 -3.69 -9.30
N LEU A 67 0.14 -2.40 -9.61
CA LEU A 67 -1.01 -1.55 -9.91
C LEU A 67 -1.74 -1.98 -11.18
N ASN A 68 -1.04 -2.62 -12.10
CA ASN A 68 -1.65 -3.05 -13.37
C ASN A 68 -2.71 -4.12 -13.16
N GLU A 69 -2.63 -4.86 -12.06
CA GLU A 69 -3.57 -5.95 -11.78
C GLU A 69 -4.58 -5.58 -10.70
N ALA A 70 -4.43 -4.40 -10.08
CA ALA A 70 -5.25 -4.04 -8.94
C ALA A 70 -6.67 -3.66 -9.38
N ASP A 71 -7.65 -4.15 -8.61
CA ASP A 71 -9.04 -3.71 -8.76
C ASP A 71 -9.26 -2.39 -8.04
N ILE A 72 -8.54 -2.17 -6.92
CA ILE A 72 -8.61 -0.94 -6.14
C ILE A 72 -7.20 -0.54 -5.77
N VAL A 73 -6.88 0.73 -5.92
CA VAL A 73 -5.60 1.31 -5.51
C VAL A 73 -5.84 2.25 -4.34
N ILE A 74 -5.09 2.06 -3.26
CA ILE A 74 -5.19 2.90 -2.07
C ILE A 74 -3.89 3.68 -1.91
N ILE A 75 -4.01 4.99 -1.77
CA ILE A 75 -2.90 5.86 -1.41
C ILE A 75 -3.19 6.33 0.01
N PRO A 76 -2.55 5.69 1.03
CA PRO A 76 -2.93 5.93 2.43
C PRO A 76 -2.63 7.36 2.90
N SER A 77 -1.59 7.98 2.34
CA SER A 77 -1.24 9.36 2.64
C SER A 77 -0.34 9.88 1.53
N TRP A 78 -0.07 11.17 1.55
CA TRP A 78 0.84 11.78 0.61
C TRP A 78 1.93 12.53 1.38
N LYS A 79 3.13 12.61 0.78
CA LYS A 79 4.32 13.18 1.44
C LYS A 79 4.11 14.62 1.87
N ASP A 80 3.50 15.39 1.00
CA ASP A 80 3.32 16.82 1.18
C ASP A 80 2.15 17.26 0.31
N LEU A 81 1.16 17.89 0.91
CA LEU A 81 -0.03 18.31 0.17
C LEU A 81 0.28 19.33 -0.91
N ASP A 82 1.38 20.08 -0.75
CA ASP A 82 1.78 21.09 -1.72
C ASP A 82 2.77 20.55 -2.74
N ALA A 83 3.27 19.32 -2.56
CA ALA A 83 4.22 18.75 -3.50
C ALA A 83 3.51 18.22 -4.73
N PRO A 84 4.10 18.37 -5.94
CA PRO A 84 3.55 17.73 -7.11
C PRO A 84 3.64 16.21 -6.99
N LEU A 85 2.71 15.52 -7.63
CA LEU A 85 2.77 14.07 -7.68
C LEU A 85 3.99 13.63 -8.47
N ALA A 86 4.70 12.65 -7.93
CA ALA A 86 5.81 12.05 -8.65
C ALA A 86 5.27 11.15 -9.76
N ALA A 87 6.06 11.03 -10.87
CA ALA A 87 5.73 9.99 -11.83
C ALA A 87 5.79 8.64 -11.12
N PRO A 88 4.89 7.70 -11.45
CA PRO A 88 3.93 7.69 -12.55
C PRO A 88 2.55 8.27 -12.21
N PHE A 89 2.40 8.98 -11.13
CA PHE A 89 1.10 9.46 -10.68
C PHE A 89 0.66 10.80 -11.27
N LYS A 90 1.48 11.37 -12.10
CA LYS A 90 1.10 12.62 -12.77
C LYS A 90 0.02 12.39 -13.80
#